data_83c62fd370de071dc8f3ec1ce0d83ada
#
_entry.id   83c62fd370de071dc8f3ec1ce0d83ada
#
_cell.length_a   1.000
_cell.length_b   1.000
_cell.length_c   1.000
_cell.angle_alpha   90.00
_cell.angle_beta   90.00
_cell.angle_gamma   90.00
#
_symmetry.space_group_name_H-M   'P 1'
#
loop_
_entity.id
_entity.type
_entity.pdbx_description
1 polymer ?
#
loop_
_entity_poly.entity_id
_entity_poly.type
_entity_poly.pdbx_seq_one_letter_code
_entity_poly.pdbx_strand_id
1 'polypeptide(L)'
;TPKRILAFKNKIVLDYGNTTITEYTPIGGFKIAPNASLGTASNGPLEIWEGKLRWRQEGLEIIVEGIQRVKLAKQIASDLTIPDITQDLVSKAKVKVPVDMEIVETNQKQVDRGSSPWQLDPLQVALTFVNLKVTPEGIEGEPQIPMSSLNLIANNPVESIVDIVEGPIKRVYLKRLIRQDETGIWTVVGYDPR
;
A
#
# COMPACT_ATOMS: atom_id res chain seq x y z
N THR A 1 16.61 5.70 -17.91
CA THR A 1 17.73 6.49 -17.41
C THR A 1 17.28 7.29 -16.19
N PRO A 2 18.05 7.34 -15.10
CA PRO A 2 17.73 8.17 -13.94
C PRO A 2 17.76 9.66 -14.30
N LYS A 3 16.93 10.46 -13.65
CA LYS A 3 16.90 11.93 -13.79
C LYS A 3 18.08 12.58 -13.08
N ARG A 4 18.52 12.00 -11.96
CA ARG A 4 19.70 12.44 -11.19
C ARG A 4 20.44 11.23 -10.63
N ILE A 5 21.74 11.40 -10.46
CA ILE A 5 22.61 10.47 -9.75
C ILE A 5 23.30 11.25 -8.63
N LEU A 6 23.13 10.78 -7.41
CA LEU A 6 23.74 11.37 -6.22
C LEU A 6 24.75 10.35 -5.65
N ALA A 7 26.01 10.71 -5.64
CA ALA A 7 27.07 9.88 -5.11
C ALA A 7 27.55 10.39 -3.75
N PHE A 8 27.62 9.48 -2.78
CA PHE A 8 28.12 9.72 -1.42
C PHE A 8 29.26 8.73 -1.13
N LYS A 9 29.94 8.91 -0.01
CA LYS A 9 31.10 8.09 0.37
C LYS A 9 30.82 6.57 0.35
N ASN A 10 29.63 6.16 0.75
CA ASN A 10 29.25 4.74 0.93
C ASN A 10 27.93 4.36 0.25
N LYS A 11 27.32 5.26 -0.53
CA LYS A 11 26.09 4.99 -1.23
C LYS A 11 25.96 5.78 -2.53
N ILE A 12 25.18 5.25 -3.46
CA ILE A 12 24.73 5.93 -4.67
C ILE A 12 23.20 5.93 -4.65
N VAL A 13 22.62 7.04 -5.04
CA VAL A 13 21.16 7.16 -5.20
C VAL A 13 20.85 7.52 -6.64
N LEU A 14 20.08 6.68 -7.31
CA LEU A 14 19.56 6.87 -8.66
C LEU A 14 18.12 7.36 -8.56
N ASP A 15 17.88 8.60 -8.93
CA ASP A 15 16.56 9.24 -8.84
C ASP A 15 15.86 9.21 -10.21
N TYR A 16 14.72 8.54 -10.27
CA TYR A 16 13.85 8.45 -11.46
C TYR A 16 12.61 9.38 -11.35
N GLY A 17 12.59 10.25 -10.34
CA GLY A 17 11.53 11.20 -10.05
C GLY A 17 10.56 10.69 -8.99
N ASN A 18 9.73 9.73 -9.29
CA ASN A 18 8.78 9.13 -8.35
C ASN A 18 9.24 7.75 -7.81
N THR A 19 10.46 7.37 -8.11
CA THR A 19 11.08 6.12 -7.67
C THR A 19 12.57 6.35 -7.53
N THR A 20 13.16 5.85 -6.45
CA THR A 20 14.60 5.90 -6.20
C THR A 20 15.17 4.50 -6.06
N ILE A 21 16.43 4.33 -6.47
CA ILE A 21 17.25 3.17 -6.16
C ILE A 21 18.41 3.68 -5.32
N THR A 22 18.60 3.09 -4.16
CA THR A 22 19.74 3.35 -3.30
C THR A 22 20.59 2.08 -3.21
N GLU A 23 21.85 2.20 -3.56
CA GLU A 23 22.85 1.14 -3.44
C GLU A 23 23.91 1.57 -2.42
N TYR A 24 24.23 0.73 -1.45
CA TYR A 24 25.25 1.03 -0.46
C TYR A 24 26.00 -0.22 0.01
N THR A 25 27.21 -0.03 0.50
CA THR A 25 27.98 -1.10 1.14
C THR A 25 27.44 -1.35 2.53
N PRO A 26 26.86 -2.52 2.80
CA PRO A 26 26.23 -2.80 4.09
C PRO A 26 27.30 -3.05 5.17
N ILE A 27 26.93 -2.71 6.40
CA ILE A 27 27.72 -3.03 7.59
C ILE A 27 26.97 -4.12 8.37
N GLY A 28 27.57 -5.31 8.51
CA GLY A 28 26.99 -6.42 9.28
C GLY A 28 26.00 -7.30 8.51
N GLY A 29 25.25 -8.12 9.24
CA GLY A 29 24.26 -9.06 8.66
C GLY A 29 23.00 -8.37 8.12
N PHE A 30 22.29 -9.06 7.22
CA PHE A 30 20.98 -8.62 6.74
C PHE A 30 19.95 -8.86 7.83
N LYS A 31 19.51 -7.79 8.48
CA LYS A 31 18.46 -7.85 9.52
C LYS A 31 17.13 -7.44 8.89
N ILE A 32 16.15 -8.31 9.01
CA ILE A 32 14.80 -8.08 8.51
C ILE A 32 14.04 -7.20 9.50
N ALA A 33 13.33 -6.19 9.00
CA ALA A 33 12.50 -5.34 9.84
C ALA A 33 11.32 -6.14 10.43
N PRO A 34 10.91 -5.87 11.68
CA PRO A 34 9.68 -6.41 12.21
C PRO A 34 8.51 -6.04 11.29
N ASN A 35 7.62 -6.98 11.02
CA ASN A 35 6.46 -6.81 10.14
C ASN A 35 6.77 -6.66 8.63
N ALA A 36 8.01 -6.88 8.19
CA ALA A 36 8.29 -6.98 6.77
C ALA A 36 7.74 -8.28 6.18
N SER A 37 7.20 -8.21 4.95
CA SER A 37 6.94 -9.40 4.15
C SER A 37 8.24 -9.84 3.48
N LEU A 38 8.39 -11.14 3.25
CA LEU A 38 9.58 -11.72 2.63
C LEU A 38 9.27 -12.26 1.25
N GLY A 39 10.15 -11.96 0.31
CA GLY A 39 10.25 -12.58 -1.00
C GLY A 39 11.66 -13.06 -1.26
N THR A 40 12.02 -13.24 -2.52
CA THR A 40 13.40 -13.54 -2.95
C THR A 40 13.85 -12.56 -4.02
N ALA A 41 15.12 -12.21 -4.01
CA ALA A 41 15.79 -11.44 -5.04
C ALA A 41 17.26 -11.84 -5.12
N SER A 42 17.74 -12.12 -6.33
CA SER A 42 19.15 -12.47 -6.58
C SER A 42 19.66 -13.61 -5.67
N ASN A 43 18.84 -14.68 -5.57
CA ASN A 43 19.09 -15.87 -4.73
C ASN A 43 19.18 -15.62 -3.22
N GLY A 44 18.70 -14.46 -2.74
CA GLY A 44 18.69 -14.07 -1.34
C GLY A 44 17.33 -13.59 -0.86
N PRO A 45 17.20 -13.28 0.44
CA PRO A 45 15.97 -12.73 0.98
C PRO A 45 15.70 -11.33 0.44
N LEU A 46 14.48 -11.11 -0.02
CA LEU A 46 13.91 -9.81 -0.34
C LEU A 46 13.01 -9.37 0.81
N GLU A 47 13.30 -8.24 1.39
CA GLU A 47 12.43 -7.59 2.37
C GLU A 47 11.50 -6.61 1.68
N ILE A 48 10.23 -6.66 2.03
CA ILE A 48 9.18 -5.80 1.52
C ILE A 48 8.53 -5.11 2.70
N TRP A 49 8.75 -3.80 2.79
CA TRP A 49 8.41 -3.04 3.98
C TRP A 49 8.16 -1.57 3.62
N GLU A 50 7.07 -0.99 4.13
CA GLU A 50 6.70 0.42 3.94
C GLU A 50 6.85 0.95 2.50
N GLY A 51 6.40 0.16 1.51
CA GLY A 51 6.51 0.56 0.11
C GLY A 51 7.92 0.47 -0.49
N LYS A 52 8.86 -0.16 0.21
CA LYS A 52 10.24 -0.38 -0.21
C LYS A 52 10.50 -1.85 -0.50
N LEU A 53 11.44 -2.11 -1.39
CA LEU A 53 12.04 -3.41 -1.65
C LEU A 53 13.51 -3.33 -1.27
N ARG A 54 13.99 -4.23 -0.42
CA ARG A 54 15.40 -4.28 0.03
C ARG A 54 15.96 -5.69 -0.06
N TRP A 55 17.11 -5.82 -0.68
CA TRP A 55 17.85 -7.10 -0.78
C TRP A 55 19.35 -6.86 -0.87
N ARG A 56 20.12 -7.94 -0.85
CA ARG A 56 21.57 -7.90 -1.12
C ARG A 56 21.92 -8.60 -2.41
N GLN A 57 22.79 -7.99 -3.17
CA GLN A 57 23.32 -8.51 -4.43
C GLN A 57 24.76 -8.04 -4.63
N GLU A 58 25.65 -8.93 -4.98
CA GLU A 58 27.06 -8.63 -5.31
C GLU A 58 27.80 -7.79 -4.24
N GLY A 59 27.50 -8.04 -2.97
CA GLY A 59 28.10 -7.32 -1.85
C GLY A 59 27.50 -5.93 -1.55
N LEU A 60 26.52 -5.51 -2.32
CA LEU A 60 25.76 -4.29 -2.09
C LEU A 60 24.41 -4.59 -1.44
N GLU A 61 23.91 -3.65 -0.66
CA GLU A 61 22.52 -3.63 -0.24
C GLU A 61 21.75 -2.62 -1.10
N ILE A 62 20.68 -3.10 -1.74
CA ILE A 62 19.89 -2.34 -2.69
C ILE A 62 18.53 -2.08 -2.08
N ILE A 63 18.10 -0.82 -2.11
CA ILE A 63 16.76 -0.37 -1.71
C ILE A 63 16.12 0.28 -2.93
N VAL A 64 14.91 -0.18 -3.28
CA VAL A 64 14.09 0.45 -4.31
C VAL A 64 12.78 0.90 -3.68
N GLU A 65 12.50 2.19 -3.76
CA GLU A 65 11.28 2.78 -3.20
C GLU A 65 10.57 3.66 -4.23
N GLY A 66 9.23 3.74 -4.11
CA GLY A 66 8.38 4.54 -5.00
C GLY A 66 7.50 3.73 -5.94
N ILE A 67 6.79 4.43 -6.84
CA ILE A 67 5.70 3.87 -7.65
C ILE A 67 6.17 2.75 -8.59
N GLN A 68 7.35 2.88 -9.19
CA GLN A 68 7.88 1.91 -10.14
C GLN A 68 8.85 0.89 -9.52
N ARG A 69 8.87 0.78 -8.18
CA ARG A 69 9.84 -0.07 -7.46
C ARG A 69 9.91 -1.51 -7.96
N VAL A 70 8.77 -2.15 -8.20
CA VAL A 70 8.71 -3.54 -8.69
C VAL A 70 9.29 -3.65 -10.10
N LYS A 71 8.94 -2.72 -10.99
CA LYS A 71 9.46 -2.69 -12.37
C LYS A 71 10.98 -2.52 -12.39
N LEU A 72 11.50 -1.59 -11.59
CA LEU A 72 12.94 -1.34 -11.53
C LEU A 72 13.68 -2.47 -10.82
N ALA A 73 13.13 -3.02 -9.73
CA ALA A 73 13.73 -4.18 -9.05
C ALA A 73 13.84 -5.40 -9.97
N LYS A 74 12.84 -5.68 -10.82
CA LYS A 74 12.89 -6.75 -11.84
C LYS A 74 13.96 -6.55 -12.91
N GLN A 75 14.45 -5.33 -13.11
CA GLN A 75 15.52 -5.03 -14.05
C GLN A 75 16.92 -5.20 -13.41
N ILE A 76 17.00 -5.18 -12.10
CA ILE A 76 18.27 -5.21 -11.34
C ILE A 76 18.52 -6.62 -10.79
N ALA A 77 17.52 -7.21 -10.14
CA ALA A 77 17.64 -8.54 -9.57
C ALA A 77 17.64 -9.62 -10.65
N SER A 78 18.53 -10.62 -10.53
CA SER A 78 18.59 -11.76 -11.45
C SER A 78 17.33 -12.62 -11.42
N ASP A 79 16.73 -12.72 -10.24
CA ASP A 79 15.42 -13.34 -9.98
C ASP A 79 14.71 -12.46 -8.96
N LEU A 80 13.45 -12.16 -9.18
CA LEU A 80 12.64 -11.41 -8.23
C LEU A 80 11.30 -12.12 -8.04
N THR A 81 11.14 -12.73 -6.89
CA THR A 81 9.85 -13.26 -6.44
C THR A 81 9.32 -12.38 -5.32
N ILE A 82 8.34 -11.60 -5.64
CA ILE A 82 7.56 -10.86 -4.65
C ILE A 82 6.36 -11.75 -4.34
N PRO A 83 6.19 -12.20 -3.09
CA PRO A 83 4.94 -12.86 -2.74
C PRO A 83 3.82 -11.90 -3.12
N ASP A 84 2.76 -12.42 -3.66
CA ASP A 84 1.61 -11.60 -4.05
C ASP A 84 0.97 -11.01 -2.79
N ILE A 85 1.63 -9.95 -2.26
CA ILE A 85 1.17 -9.23 -1.08
C ILE A 85 -0.18 -8.56 -1.40
N THR A 86 -0.44 -8.34 -2.70
CA THR A 86 -1.70 -7.76 -3.15
C THR A 86 -2.85 -8.76 -3.04
N GLN A 87 -2.60 -10.05 -3.20
CA GLN A 87 -3.59 -11.09 -2.93
C GLN A 87 -3.67 -11.43 -1.43
N ASP A 88 -2.59 -11.25 -0.67
CA ASP A 88 -2.49 -11.81 0.68
C ASP A 88 -3.20 -10.95 1.74
N LEU A 89 -3.16 -9.63 1.65
CA LEU A 89 -3.84 -8.77 2.63
C LEU A 89 -5.36 -8.82 2.47
N VAL A 90 -5.85 -8.81 1.23
CA VAL A 90 -7.29 -8.91 0.93
C VAL A 90 -7.79 -10.34 0.98
N SER A 91 -6.95 -11.33 0.66
CA SER A 91 -7.30 -12.75 0.81
C SER A 91 -7.58 -13.13 2.26
N LYS A 92 -7.01 -12.40 3.22
CA LYS A 92 -7.24 -12.56 4.66
C LYS A 92 -8.58 -12.03 5.14
N ALA A 93 -9.27 -11.19 4.37
CA ALA A 93 -10.59 -10.70 4.73
C ALA A 93 -11.60 -11.86 4.85
N LYS A 94 -12.25 -11.96 6.02
CA LYS A 94 -13.26 -12.98 6.27
C LYS A 94 -14.50 -12.82 5.38
N VAL A 95 -14.83 -11.57 5.06
CA VAL A 95 -15.94 -11.22 4.18
C VAL A 95 -15.40 -10.38 3.02
N LYS A 96 -15.61 -10.87 1.79
CA LYS A 96 -15.27 -10.10 0.59
C LYS A 96 -16.39 -9.15 0.23
N VAL A 97 -16.05 -7.93 -0.15
CA VAL A 97 -17.00 -6.95 -0.66
C VAL A 97 -16.97 -7.01 -2.19
N PRO A 98 -18.09 -7.33 -2.86
CA PRO A 98 -18.15 -7.25 -4.31
C PRO A 98 -17.86 -5.84 -4.80
N VAL A 99 -17.03 -5.73 -5.81
CA VAL A 99 -16.66 -4.44 -6.41
C VAL A 99 -17.28 -4.33 -7.79
N ASP A 100 -18.01 -3.25 -8.00
CA ASP A 100 -18.47 -2.85 -9.33
C ASP A 100 -17.44 -1.87 -9.93
N MET A 101 -16.72 -2.34 -10.93
CA MET A 101 -15.64 -1.56 -11.56
C MET A 101 -16.16 -0.34 -12.32
N GLU A 102 -17.38 -0.38 -12.86
CA GLU A 102 -17.98 0.75 -13.55
C GLU A 102 -18.27 1.90 -12.56
N ILE A 103 -18.73 1.57 -11.36
CA ILE A 103 -18.91 2.53 -10.27
C ILE A 103 -17.56 3.10 -9.83
N VAL A 104 -16.54 2.25 -9.66
CA VAL A 104 -15.20 2.69 -9.25
C VAL A 104 -14.60 3.65 -10.28
N GLU A 105 -14.70 3.33 -11.57
CA GLU A 105 -14.22 4.21 -12.64
C GLU A 105 -14.97 5.56 -12.68
N THR A 106 -16.28 5.52 -12.45
CA THR A 106 -17.12 6.74 -12.40
C THR A 106 -16.72 7.61 -11.23
N ASN A 107 -16.51 7.02 -10.05
CA ASN A 107 -16.05 7.73 -8.86
C ASN A 107 -14.65 8.33 -9.05
N GLN A 108 -13.72 7.59 -9.68
CA GLN A 108 -12.41 8.13 -10.02
C GLN A 108 -12.52 9.38 -10.91
N LYS A 109 -13.36 9.34 -11.93
CA LYS A 109 -13.59 10.51 -12.81
C LYS A 109 -14.20 11.70 -12.06
N GLN A 110 -15.02 11.45 -11.02
CA GLN A 110 -15.57 12.53 -10.18
C GLN A 110 -14.47 13.15 -9.31
N VAL A 111 -13.62 12.34 -8.71
CA VAL A 111 -12.46 12.82 -7.91
C VAL A 111 -11.49 13.61 -8.79
N ASP A 112 -11.25 13.18 -10.01
CA ASP A 112 -10.40 13.91 -10.98
C ASP A 112 -10.95 15.30 -11.34
N ARG A 113 -12.25 15.51 -11.18
CA ARG A 113 -12.92 16.81 -11.36
C ARG A 113 -13.02 17.63 -10.05
N GLY A 114 -12.39 17.16 -8.99
CA GLY A 114 -12.39 17.81 -7.67
C GLY A 114 -13.62 17.50 -6.81
N SER A 115 -14.46 16.53 -7.20
CA SER A 115 -15.59 16.08 -6.39
C SER A 115 -15.17 14.93 -5.48
N SER A 116 -15.73 14.87 -4.27
CA SER A 116 -15.53 13.76 -3.31
C SER A 116 -14.04 13.43 -3.00
N PRO A 117 -13.19 14.42 -2.68
CA PRO A 117 -11.76 14.21 -2.45
C PRO A 117 -11.47 13.27 -1.26
N TRP A 118 -12.42 13.05 -0.38
CA TRP A 118 -12.33 12.12 0.74
C TRP A 118 -12.05 10.66 0.30
N GLN A 119 -12.37 10.30 -0.94
CA GLN A 119 -12.11 8.97 -1.49
C GLN A 119 -10.60 8.71 -1.72
N LEU A 120 -9.76 9.74 -1.65
CA LEU A 120 -8.29 9.61 -1.68
C LEU A 120 -7.69 9.26 -0.31
N ASP A 121 -8.48 9.36 0.76
CA ASP A 121 -8.06 9.04 2.12
C ASP A 121 -8.66 7.68 2.56
N PRO A 122 -7.82 6.67 2.88
CA PRO A 122 -8.31 5.35 3.26
C PRO A 122 -9.09 5.35 4.58
N LEU A 123 -8.78 6.28 5.51
CA LEU A 123 -9.51 6.40 6.77
C LEU A 123 -10.93 6.93 6.53
N GLN A 124 -11.10 7.92 5.66
CA GLN A 124 -12.42 8.48 5.31
C GLN A 124 -13.29 7.43 4.59
N VAL A 125 -12.70 6.66 3.68
CA VAL A 125 -13.42 5.57 2.99
C VAL A 125 -13.82 4.47 3.96
N ALA A 126 -12.92 4.06 4.87
CA ALA A 126 -13.24 3.08 5.91
C ALA A 126 -14.33 3.59 6.86
N LEU A 127 -14.24 4.86 7.29
CA LEU A 127 -15.23 5.51 8.15
C LEU A 127 -16.64 5.48 7.53
N THR A 128 -16.73 5.89 6.26
CA THR A 128 -17.98 5.87 5.50
C THR A 128 -18.54 4.46 5.40
N PHE A 129 -17.69 3.49 5.07
CA PHE A 129 -18.11 2.08 4.94
C PHE A 129 -18.65 1.51 6.24
N VAL A 130 -17.95 1.69 7.36
CA VAL A 130 -18.40 1.12 8.64
C VAL A 130 -19.68 1.78 9.15
N ASN A 131 -19.82 3.09 8.97
CA ASN A 131 -21.03 3.78 9.38
C ASN A 131 -22.25 3.40 8.51
N LEU A 132 -22.10 3.21 7.21
CA LEU A 132 -23.17 2.69 6.34
C LEU A 132 -23.54 1.22 6.66
N LYS A 133 -22.64 0.44 7.26
CA LYS A 133 -22.98 -0.90 7.77
C LYS A 133 -23.80 -0.86 9.05
N VAL A 134 -23.64 0.18 9.86
CA VAL A 134 -24.41 0.40 11.10
C VAL A 134 -25.74 1.10 10.79
N THR A 135 -25.73 2.06 9.87
CA THR A 135 -26.88 2.88 9.47
C THR A 135 -27.06 2.81 7.96
N PRO A 136 -27.68 1.73 7.42
CA PRO A 136 -27.83 1.54 5.97
C PRO A 136 -28.66 2.62 5.27
N GLU A 137 -29.53 3.30 6.02
CA GLU A 137 -30.40 4.38 5.53
C GLU A 137 -29.60 5.65 5.19
N GLY A 138 -28.35 5.75 5.65
CA GLY A 138 -27.48 6.90 5.47
C GLY A 138 -26.94 7.44 6.79
N ILE A 139 -25.94 8.30 6.70
CA ILE A 139 -25.31 8.96 7.86
C ILE A 139 -25.93 10.35 7.97
N GLU A 140 -26.81 10.54 8.95
CA GLU A 140 -27.37 11.83 9.30
C GLU A 140 -26.74 12.34 10.61
N GLY A 141 -26.17 13.55 10.57
CA GLY A 141 -25.50 14.13 11.73
C GLY A 141 -24.10 13.54 12.00
N GLU A 142 -23.77 13.33 13.27
CA GLU A 142 -22.48 12.75 13.65
C GLU A 142 -22.48 11.24 13.41
N PRO A 143 -21.36 10.70 12.83
CA PRO A 143 -21.22 9.26 12.60
C PRO A 143 -21.26 8.49 13.91
N GLN A 144 -21.95 7.34 13.94
CA GLN A 144 -22.03 6.48 15.14
C GLN A 144 -20.64 5.91 15.52
N ILE A 145 -19.82 5.60 14.52
CA ILE A 145 -18.43 5.22 14.71
C ILE A 145 -17.57 6.46 14.41
N PRO A 146 -16.94 7.08 15.42
CA PRO A 146 -16.14 8.28 15.20
C PRO A 146 -14.79 7.97 14.54
N MET A 147 -14.17 8.96 13.89
CA MET A 147 -12.84 8.84 13.27
C MET A 147 -11.76 8.38 14.26
N SER A 148 -11.87 8.77 15.54
CA SER A 148 -10.94 8.37 16.61
C SER A 148 -10.93 6.87 16.89
N SER A 149 -11.96 6.13 16.47
CA SER A 149 -12.03 4.67 16.59
C SER A 149 -11.32 3.92 15.45
N LEU A 150 -10.77 4.63 14.46
CA LEU A 150 -10.09 4.06 13.31
C LEU A 150 -8.58 4.18 13.45
N ASN A 151 -7.88 3.07 13.25
CA ASN A 151 -6.42 3.00 13.28
C ASN A 151 -5.88 2.48 11.94
N LEU A 152 -5.06 3.28 11.29
CA LEU A 152 -4.38 2.87 10.05
C LEU A 152 -3.26 1.90 10.40
N ILE A 153 -3.41 0.61 10.06
CA ILE A 153 -2.46 -0.46 10.42
C ILE A 153 -1.41 -0.66 9.33
N ALA A 154 -1.84 -0.57 8.08
CA ALA A 154 -0.96 -0.64 6.92
C ALA A 154 -1.46 0.30 5.84
N ASN A 155 -0.54 0.97 5.18
CA ASN A 155 -0.84 1.85 4.06
C ASN A 155 0.34 1.84 3.08
N ASN A 156 0.10 1.31 1.90
CA ASN A 156 1.04 1.36 0.78
C ASN A 156 0.32 1.99 -0.44
N PRO A 157 0.99 2.28 -1.54
CA PRO A 157 0.34 2.91 -2.70
C PRO A 157 -0.87 2.17 -3.25
N VAL A 158 -1.00 0.87 -3.03
CA VAL A 158 -2.04 0.01 -3.63
C VAL A 158 -3.06 -0.47 -2.61
N GLU A 159 -2.64 -0.73 -1.37
CA GLU A 159 -3.43 -1.38 -0.34
C GLU A 159 -3.37 -0.65 0.99
N SER A 160 -4.48 -0.66 1.70
CA SER A 160 -4.58 -0.10 3.04
C SER A 160 -5.41 -1.01 3.94
N ILE A 161 -5.04 -1.07 5.22
CA ILE A 161 -5.76 -1.79 6.26
C ILE A 161 -6.07 -0.83 7.39
N VAL A 162 -7.33 -0.79 7.77
CA VAL A 162 -7.83 0.02 8.87
C VAL A 162 -8.48 -0.88 9.90
N ASP A 163 -7.97 -0.85 11.14
CA ASP A 163 -8.62 -1.47 12.30
C ASP A 163 -9.62 -0.50 12.92
N ILE A 164 -10.76 -1.03 13.35
CA ILE A 164 -11.82 -0.28 14.00
C ILE A 164 -11.95 -0.79 15.43
N VAL A 165 -11.87 0.11 16.41
CA VAL A 165 -11.90 -0.25 17.83
C VAL A 165 -13.33 -0.57 18.30
N GLU A 166 -14.33 0.09 17.72
CA GLU A 166 -15.73 0.00 18.09
C GLU A 166 -16.62 -0.45 16.94
N GLY A 167 -17.83 -0.93 17.26
CA GLY A 167 -18.82 -1.34 16.26
C GLY A 167 -18.69 -2.78 15.78
N PRO A 168 -19.49 -3.19 14.77
CA PRO A 168 -19.63 -4.57 14.32
C PRO A 168 -18.50 -5.06 13.43
N ILE A 169 -17.67 -4.14 12.92
CA ILE A 169 -16.53 -4.44 12.05
C ILE A 169 -15.24 -4.23 12.82
N LYS A 170 -14.35 -5.21 12.76
CA LYS A 170 -13.03 -5.15 13.38
C LYS A 170 -11.98 -4.54 12.46
N ARG A 171 -12.04 -4.85 11.16
CA ARG A 171 -11.01 -4.49 10.17
C ARG A 171 -11.60 -4.28 8.79
N VAL A 172 -11.11 -3.28 8.08
CA VAL A 172 -11.46 -2.99 6.69
C VAL A 172 -10.21 -3.08 5.82
N TYR A 173 -10.35 -3.71 4.66
CA TYR A 173 -9.31 -3.86 3.65
C TYR A 173 -9.68 -3.03 2.43
N LEU A 174 -8.75 -2.17 2.00
CA LEU A 174 -8.95 -1.24 0.90
C LEU A 174 -7.89 -1.44 -0.18
N LYS A 175 -8.29 -1.20 -1.43
CA LYS A 175 -7.38 -1.21 -2.60
C LYS A 175 -7.61 0.01 -3.49
N ARG A 176 -6.53 0.45 -4.13
CA ARG A 176 -6.59 1.34 -5.29
C ARG A 176 -6.66 0.50 -6.56
N LEU A 177 -7.84 0.45 -7.18
CA LEU A 177 -8.12 -0.47 -8.29
C LEU A 177 -7.86 0.15 -9.66
N ILE A 178 -7.97 1.48 -9.79
CA ILE A 178 -7.81 2.21 -11.05
C ILE A 178 -6.39 2.75 -11.21
N ARG A 179 -5.91 3.53 -10.22
CA ARG A 179 -4.56 4.09 -10.20
C ARG A 179 -3.88 3.69 -8.90
N GLN A 180 -2.67 3.16 -9.04
CA GLN A 180 -1.89 2.65 -7.90
C GLN A 180 -0.91 3.72 -7.37
N ASP A 181 -1.40 4.97 -7.28
CA ASP A 181 -0.65 6.13 -6.78
C ASP A 181 -1.58 7.02 -5.93
N GLU A 182 -1.07 8.14 -5.45
CA GLU A 182 -1.80 9.08 -4.58
C GLU A 182 -3.05 9.71 -5.23
N THR A 183 -3.18 9.66 -6.55
CA THR A 183 -4.34 10.15 -7.29
C THR A 183 -5.45 9.11 -7.43
N GLY A 184 -5.17 7.84 -7.09
CA GLY A 184 -6.14 6.75 -7.12
C GLY A 184 -7.05 6.73 -5.92
N ILE A 185 -8.36 6.53 -6.13
CA ILE A 185 -9.32 6.38 -5.06
C ILE A 185 -9.17 5.05 -4.33
N TRP A 186 -9.50 5.04 -3.05
CA TRP A 186 -9.60 3.82 -2.26
C TRP A 186 -10.97 3.16 -2.43
N THR A 187 -10.97 1.84 -2.54
CA THR A 187 -12.17 1.00 -2.64
C THR A 187 -12.10 -0.08 -1.58
N VAL A 188 -13.18 -0.26 -0.82
CA VAL A 188 -13.28 -1.36 0.14
C VAL A 188 -13.48 -2.67 -0.63
N VAL A 189 -12.61 -3.64 -0.39
CA VAL A 189 -12.60 -4.96 -1.05
C VAL A 189 -12.87 -6.11 -0.10
N GLY A 190 -12.87 -5.86 1.20
CA GLY A 190 -13.20 -6.84 2.21
C GLY A 190 -13.20 -6.26 3.62
N TYR A 191 -13.71 -7.05 4.57
CA TYR A 191 -13.68 -6.70 5.99
C TYR A 191 -13.71 -7.95 6.89
N ASP A 192 -13.31 -7.75 8.15
CA ASP A 192 -13.47 -8.73 9.22
C ASP A 192 -14.57 -8.24 10.16
N PRO A 193 -15.64 -9.00 10.35
CA PRO A 193 -16.60 -8.72 11.42
C PRO A 193 -15.98 -8.97 12.80
N ARG A 194 -16.54 -8.35 13.80
CA ARG A 194 -16.16 -8.54 15.21
C ARG A 194 -16.77 -9.80 15.77
#